data_15799a7783ffd505f59dc065834dd0c3
#
_entry.id   15799a7783ffd505f59dc065834dd0c3
#
_cell.length_a   1.000
_cell.length_b   1.000
_cell.length_c   1.000
_cell.angle_alpha   90.00
_cell.angle_beta   90.00
_cell.angle_gamma   90.00
#
_symmetry.space_group_name_H-M   'P 1'
#
loop_
_entity.id
_entity.type
_entity.pdbx_description
1 polymer ?
#
loop_
_entity_poly.entity_id
_entity_poly.type
_entity_poly.pdbx_seq_one_letter_code
_entity_poly.pdbx_strand_id
1 'polypeptide(L)'
;MPSNPEKIALRQMLLEKRDSTSFDLIQIHSEEIYSRLKKIKSFSNANSVGCYYSIGSEVQTKPIILALLNQKKQVSLPKVVIDVLVFRTVKNFDRLEKGSFGILEPKDDWSEEKSFDVILVPAIGLSKNGVRLGYGHGYYDKFLADKSATKIALTYSKQIIKSCLLYTSPSPRD
;
A
#
# COMPACT_ATOMS: atom_id res chain seq x y z
N MET A 1 18.63 3.49 -11.65
CA MET A 1 19.37 2.22 -11.80
C MET A 1 18.53 1.25 -12.61
N PRO A 2 19.11 0.49 -13.54
CA PRO A 2 18.34 -0.49 -14.29
C PRO A 2 17.76 -1.51 -13.31
N SER A 3 16.46 -1.75 -13.43
CA SER A 3 15.75 -2.73 -12.59
C SER A 3 16.26 -4.13 -12.95
N ASN A 4 16.63 -4.92 -11.92
CA ASN A 4 17.08 -6.30 -12.08
C ASN A 4 16.06 -7.10 -12.91
N PRO A 5 16.43 -7.75 -14.03
CA PRO A 5 15.54 -8.53 -14.89
C PRO A 5 14.72 -9.58 -14.14
N GLU A 6 15.30 -10.23 -13.14
CA GLU A 6 14.60 -11.21 -12.29
C GLU A 6 13.46 -10.58 -11.49
N LYS A 7 13.67 -9.36 -10.96
CA LYS A 7 12.62 -8.63 -10.25
C LYS A 7 11.50 -8.16 -11.19
N ILE A 8 11.83 -7.84 -12.45
CA ILE A 8 10.83 -7.50 -13.47
C ILE A 8 9.97 -8.73 -13.77
N ALA A 9 10.58 -9.85 -14.07
CA ALA A 9 9.88 -11.10 -14.37
C ALA A 9 9.01 -11.56 -13.19
N LEU A 10 9.53 -11.45 -11.96
CA LEU A 10 8.79 -11.80 -10.76
C LEU A 10 7.57 -10.89 -10.54
N ARG A 11 7.70 -9.57 -10.78
CA ARG A 11 6.57 -8.64 -10.71
C ARG A 11 5.49 -9.01 -11.71
N GLN A 12 5.87 -9.26 -12.96
CA GLN A 12 4.94 -9.62 -14.02
C GLN A 12 4.18 -10.89 -13.67
N MET A 13 4.88 -11.95 -13.27
CA MET A 13 4.27 -13.22 -12.84
C MET A 13 3.27 -13.03 -11.68
N LEU A 14 3.63 -12.25 -10.68
CA LEU A 14 2.76 -12.01 -9.51
C LEU A 14 1.55 -11.13 -9.86
N LEU A 15 1.71 -10.15 -10.74
CA LEU A 15 0.61 -9.34 -11.25
C LEU A 15 -0.37 -10.18 -12.06
N GLU A 16 0.10 -10.98 -13.02
CA GLU A 16 -0.74 -11.89 -13.79
C GLU A 16 -1.53 -12.83 -12.87
N LYS A 17 -0.86 -13.39 -11.87
CA LYS A 17 -1.49 -14.24 -10.85
C LYS A 17 -2.55 -13.52 -10.02
N ARG A 18 -2.33 -12.25 -9.70
CA ARG A 18 -3.30 -11.41 -8.97
C ARG A 18 -4.46 -11.02 -9.87
N ASP A 19 -4.18 -10.57 -11.08
CA ASP A 19 -5.16 -10.05 -12.03
C ASP A 19 -6.08 -11.15 -12.60
N SER A 20 -5.65 -12.42 -12.56
CA SER A 20 -6.50 -13.57 -12.90
C SER A 20 -7.57 -13.89 -11.83
N THR A 21 -7.60 -13.18 -10.70
CA THR A 21 -8.62 -13.38 -9.65
C THR A 21 -9.92 -12.71 -10.06
N SER A 22 -11.05 -13.43 -9.94
CA SER A 22 -12.36 -12.85 -10.18
C SER A 22 -12.69 -11.73 -9.18
N PHE A 23 -13.54 -10.80 -9.60
CA PHE A 23 -13.96 -9.68 -8.75
C PHE A 23 -14.56 -10.15 -7.42
N ASP A 24 -15.40 -11.18 -7.43
CA ASP A 24 -16.04 -11.71 -6.22
C ASP A 24 -15.00 -12.25 -5.23
N LEU A 25 -14.00 -12.97 -5.72
CA LEU A 25 -12.90 -13.46 -4.86
C LEU A 25 -12.03 -12.33 -4.32
N ILE A 26 -11.82 -11.27 -5.09
CA ILE A 26 -11.12 -10.06 -4.61
C ILE A 26 -11.89 -9.46 -3.43
N GLN A 27 -13.21 -9.33 -3.51
CA GLN A 27 -14.05 -8.81 -2.43
C GLN A 27 -13.95 -9.71 -1.19
N ILE A 28 -14.20 -11.01 -1.34
CA ILE A 28 -14.16 -11.98 -0.23
C ILE A 28 -12.81 -11.94 0.48
N HIS A 29 -11.71 -12.05 -0.28
CA HIS A 29 -10.38 -12.06 0.32
C HIS A 29 -9.99 -10.72 0.93
N SER A 30 -10.45 -9.60 0.37
CA SER A 30 -10.23 -8.27 0.96
C SER A 30 -10.94 -8.12 2.30
N GLU A 31 -12.17 -8.64 2.42
CA GLU A 31 -12.90 -8.67 3.69
C GLU A 31 -12.23 -9.53 4.74
N GLU A 32 -11.72 -10.71 4.35
CA GLU A 32 -10.93 -11.58 5.25
C GLU A 32 -9.66 -10.88 5.74
N ILE A 33 -8.93 -10.23 4.85
CA ILE A 33 -7.72 -9.47 5.18
C ILE A 33 -8.07 -8.32 6.13
N TYR A 34 -9.15 -7.58 5.88
CA TYR A 34 -9.60 -6.53 6.77
C TYR A 34 -10.01 -7.07 8.14
N SER A 35 -10.67 -8.23 8.20
CA SER A 35 -11.04 -8.88 9.47
C SER A 35 -9.80 -9.27 10.29
N ARG A 36 -8.72 -9.70 9.64
CA ARG A 36 -7.42 -9.96 10.29
C ARG A 36 -6.73 -8.67 10.73
N LEU A 37 -6.74 -7.65 9.87
CA LEU A 37 -6.14 -6.35 10.15
C LEU A 37 -6.72 -5.72 11.42
N LYS A 38 -8.04 -5.78 11.62
CA LYS A 38 -8.72 -5.28 12.84
C LYS A 38 -8.23 -5.92 14.14
N LYS A 39 -7.67 -7.14 14.09
CA LYS A 39 -7.14 -7.85 15.26
C LYS A 39 -5.71 -7.45 15.61
N ILE A 40 -5.02 -6.73 14.75
CA ILE A 40 -3.65 -6.24 15.00
C ILE A 40 -3.74 -5.02 15.91
N LYS A 41 -3.19 -5.12 17.12
CA LYS A 41 -3.27 -4.07 18.15
C LYS A 41 -2.73 -2.72 17.66
N SER A 42 -1.62 -2.70 16.93
CA SER A 42 -1.08 -1.45 16.38
C SER A 42 -2.05 -0.77 15.43
N PHE A 43 -2.83 -1.53 14.64
CA PHE A 43 -3.84 -0.97 13.75
C PHE A 43 -5.12 -0.57 14.50
N SER A 44 -5.65 -1.43 15.37
CA SER A 44 -6.90 -1.14 16.09
C SER A 44 -6.78 0.09 17.00
N ASN A 45 -5.61 0.30 17.61
CA ASN A 45 -5.32 1.43 18.49
C ASN A 45 -4.82 2.69 17.75
N ALA A 46 -4.52 2.60 16.46
CA ALA A 46 -4.03 3.73 15.69
C ALA A 46 -5.06 4.86 15.62
N ASN A 47 -4.63 6.10 15.80
CA ASN A 47 -5.42 7.31 15.60
C ASN A 47 -5.14 7.95 14.24
N SER A 48 -3.94 7.75 13.71
CA SER A 48 -3.46 8.29 12.44
C SER A 48 -3.00 7.15 11.52
N VAL A 49 -3.65 7.00 10.35
CA VAL A 49 -3.41 5.93 9.40
C VAL A 49 -3.15 6.47 8.00
N GLY A 50 -1.97 6.20 7.48
CA GLY A 50 -1.69 6.33 6.05
C GLY A 50 -2.21 5.08 5.32
N CYS A 51 -2.97 5.26 4.23
CA CYS A 51 -3.55 4.15 3.49
C CYS A 51 -3.46 4.40 1.99
N TYR A 52 -3.04 3.42 1.20
CA TYR A 52 -3.14 3.53 -0.25
C TYR A 52 -4.59 3.41 -0.71
N TYR A 53 -4.93 4.04 -1.83
CA TYR A 53 -6.21 3.84 -2.51
C TYR A 53 -6.06 2.71 -3.52
N SER A 54 -6.73 1.58 -3.28
CA SER A 54 -6.58 0.36 -4.09
C SER A 54 -7.04 0.56 -5.54
N ILE A 55 -6.29 -0.03 -6.47
CA ILE A 55 -6.60 -0.07 -7.89
C ILE A 55 -6.67 -1.52 -8.40
N GLY A 56 -7.55 -1.75 -9.37
CA GLY A 56 -7.68 -3.05 -10.02
C GLY A 56 -7.86 -4.20 -9.04
N SER A 57 -7.00 -5.18 -9.14
CA SER A 57 -7.01 -6.42 -8.35
C SER A 57 -6.30 -6.33 -6.98
N GLU A 58 -5.89 -5.15 -6.54
CA GLU A 58 -5.31 -4.97 -5.20
C GLU A 58 -6.31 -5.32 -4.09
N VAL A 59 -5.77 -5.60 -2.90
CA VAL A 59 -6.61 -5.69 -1.68
C VAL A 59 -7.37 -4.38 -1.52
N GLN A 60 -8.71 -4.48 -1.47
CA GLN A 60 -9.60 -3.34 -1.50
C GLN A 60 -9.52 -2.52 -0.22
N THR A 61 -9.07 -1.28 -0.31
CA THR A 61 -8.88 -0.39 0.83
C THR A 61 -10.00 0.60 1.07
N LYS A 62 -10.87 0.84 0.09
CA LYS A 62 -12.01 1.75 0.23
C LYS A 62 -12.88 1.44 1.45
N PRO A 63 -13.27 0.19 1.72
CA PRO A 63 -14.04 -0.15 2.94
C PRO A 63 -13.25 0.14 4.23
N ILE A 64 -11.94 -0.07 4.23
CA ILE A 64 -11.06 0.22 5.38
C ILE A 64 -11.03 1.72 5.64
N ILE A 65 -10.82 2.51 4.61
CA ILE A 65 -10.76 3.99 4.68
C ILE A 65 -12.09 4.54 5.22
N LEU A 66 -13.23 4.08 4.69
CA LEU A 66 -14.56 4.49 5.15
C LEU A 66 -14.78 4.14 6.62
N ALA A 67 -14.39 2.94 7.06
CA ALA A 67 -14.53 2.53 8.45
C ALA A 67 -13.67 3.37 9.40
N LEU A 68 -12.44 3.71 9.00
CA LEU A 68 -11.56 4.59 9.77
C LEU A 68 -12.12 6.01 9.88
N LEU A 69 -12.62 6.58 8.79
CA LEU A 69 -13.26 7.89 8.78
C LEU A 69 -14.53 7.93 9.67
N ASN A 70 -15.35 6.88 9.61
CA ASN A 70 -16.53 6.75 10.48
C ASN A 70 -16.15 6.66 11.97
N GLN A 71 -15.00 6.08 12.29
CA GLN A 71 -14.42 6.06 13.65
C GLN A 71 -13.74 7.39 14.03
N LYS A 72 -13.81 8.42 13.18
CA LYS A 72 -13.17 9.72 13.37
C LYS A 72 -11.64 9.65 13.52
N LYS A 73 -11.03 8.62 12.94
CA LYS A 73 -9.58 8.51 12.87
C LYS A 73 -9.04 9.40 11.75
N GLN A 74 -7.82 9.88 11.92
CA GLN A 74 -7.13 10.63 10.88
C GLN A 74 -6.67 9.66 9.79
N VAL A 75 -7.15 9.87 8.58
CA VAL A 75 -6.79 9.05 7.40
C VAL A 75 -6.09 9.93 6.38
N SER A 76 -4.98 9.45 5.85
CA SER A 76 -4.26 10.14 4.79
C SER A 76 -4.01 9.20 3.62
N LEU A 77 -4.16 9.73 2.41
CA LEU A 77 -3.93 9.03 1.16
C LEU A 77 -2.69 9.56 0.45
N PRO A 78 -1.98 8.70 -0.31
CA PRO A 78 -0.79 9.08 -1.03
C PRO A 78 -1.11 9.94 -2.25
N LYS A 79 -0.18 10.82 -2.56
CA LYS A 79 -0.12 11.60 -3.80
C LYS A 79 1.33 11.71 -4.26
N VAL A 80 1.56 11.62 -5.57
CA VAL A 80 2.89 11.87 -6.14
C VAL A 80 2.97 13.34 -6.57
N VAL A 81 3.91 14.07 -5.97
CA VAL A 81 4.19 15.48 -6.27
C VAL A 81 5.65 15.62 -6.67
N ILE A 82 5.93 15.96 -7.91
CA ILE A 82 7.29 16.14 -8.45
C ILE A 82 8.20 14.97 -8.02
N ASP A 83 7.81 13.75 -8.39
CA ASP A 83 8.54 12.50 -8.10
C ASP A 83 8.74 12.17 -6.60
N VAL A 84 7.99 12.81 -5.71
CA VAL A 84 7.99 12.53 -4.27
C VAL A 84 6.61 12.05 -3.84
N LEU A 85 6.58 10.99 -3.04
CA LEU A 85 5.35 10.52 -2.41
C LEU A 85 5.09 11.36 -1.16
N VAL A 86 3.93 12.00 -1.12
CA VAL A 86 3.41 12.71 0.05
C VAL A 86 2.07 12.10 0.46
N PHE A 87 1.68 12.26 1.70
CA PHE A 87 0.36 11.85 2.17
C PHE A 87 -0.44 13.07 2.62
N ARG A 88 -1.70 13.13 2.22
CA ARG A 88 -2.61 14.22 2.57
C ARG A 88 -3.82 13.71 3.32
N THR A 89 -4.22 14.41 4.37
CA THR A 89 -5.37 14.05 5.20
C THR A 89 -6.67 14.17 4.42
N VAL A 90 -7.46 13.09 4.43
CA VAL A 90 -8.71 12.95 3.69
C VAL A 90 -9.88 12.98 4.67
N LYS A 91 -10.92 13.76 4.37
CA LYS A 91 -12.16 13.83 5.15
C LYS A 91 -13.30 13.04 4.53
N ASN A 92 -13.32 12.97 3.20
CA ASN A 92 -14.31 12.24 2.40
C ASN A 92 -13.73 11.92 1.02
N PHE A 93 -14.48 11.18 0.20
CA PHE A 93 -14.05 10.82 -1.17
C PHE A 93 -14.48 11.82 -2.25
N ASP A 94 -15.38 12.76 -1.94
CA ASP A 94 -16.04 13.63 -2.94
C ASP A 94 -15.06 14.58 -3.63
N ARG A 95 -13.91 14.80 -3.04
CA ARG A 95 -12.87 15.69 -3.53
C ARG A 95 -11.60 14.98 -3.97
N LEU A 96 -11.65 13.67 -4.18
CA LEU A 96 -10.55 12.95 -4.82
C LEU A 96 -10.57 13.22 -6.32
N GLU A 97 -9.39 13.32 -6.91
CA GLU A 97 -9.20 13.53 -8.35
C GLU A 97 -8.26 12.49 -8.94
N LYS A 98 -8.35 12.26 -10.25
CA LYS A 98 -7.41 11.35 -10.93
C LYS A 98 -6.02 11.99 -10.94
N GLY A 99 -5.09 11.33 -10.29
CA GLY A 99 -3.69 11.71 -10.23
C GLY A 99 -2.80 10.80 -11.08
N SER A 100 -1.58 10.64 -10.62
CA SER A 100 -0.57 9.80 -11.27
C SER A 100 -1.05 8.36 -11.42
N PHE A 101 -0.77 7.75 -12.57
CA PHE A 101 -1.16 6.36 -12.88
C PHE A 101 -2.68 6.09 -12.87
N GLY A 102 -3.52 7.14 -12.96
CA GLY A 102 -4.99 7.01 -12.91
C GLY A 102 -5.55 6.66 -11.54
N ILE A 103 -4.73 6.73 -10.50
CA ILE A 103 -5.14 6.51 -9.10
C ILE A 103 -5.89 7.73 -8.58
N LEU A 104 -6.92 7.52 -7.76
CA LEU A 104 -7.58 8.62 -7.08
C LEU A 104 -6.67 9.15 -5.96
N GLU A 105 -6.36 10.43 -6.03
CA GLU A 105 -5.45 11.14 -5.13
C GLU A 105 -6.17 12.32 -4.45
N PRO A 106 -5.73 12.71 -3.25
CA PRO A 106 -6.22 13.91 -2.58
C PRO A 106 -5.79 15.17 -3.32
N LYS A 107 -6.60 16.23 -3.22
CA LYS A 107 -6.27 17.55 -3.80
C LYS A 107 -5.08 18.21 -3.10
N ASP A 108 -4.45 19.14 -3.82
CA ASP A 108 -3.26 19.86 -3.31
C ASP A 108 -3.55 20.80 -2.14
N ASP A 109 -4.79 21.26 -2.00
CA ASP A 109 -5.23 22.13 -0.90
C ASP A 109 -5.47 21.39 0.44
N TRP A 110 -5.35 20.05 0.44
CA TRP A 110 -5.47 19.26 1.67
C TRP A 110 -4.16 19.20 2.43
N SER A 111 -4.26 19.17 3.77
CA SER A 111 -3.10 19.16 4.66
C SER A 111 -2.21 17.95 4.42
N GLU A 112 -0.91 18.19 4.25
CA GLU A 112 0.09 17.15 4.21
C GLU A 112 0.30 16.57 5.62
N GLU A 113 0.35 15.23 5.71
CA GLU A 113 0.63 14.51 6.93
C GLU A 113 1.99 13.81 6.84
N LYS A 114 2.78 13.94 7.89
CA LYS A 114 4.15 13.38 7.94
C LYS A 114 4.33 12.33 9.03
N SER A 115 3.41 12.27 9.98
CA SER A 115 3.46 11.37 11.14
C SER A 115 2.26 10.43 11.15
N PHE A 116 2.50 9.15 11.38
CA PHE A 116 1.49 8.09 11.36
C PHE A 116 1.74 7.09 12.48
N ASP A 117 0.67 6.56 13.05
CA ASP A 117 0.75 5.38 13.90
C ASP A 117 0.94 4.13 13.03
N VAL A 118 0.20 4.05 11.93
CA VAL A 118 0.25 2.92 10.98
C VAL A 118 0.24 3.44 9.54
N ILE A 119 0.98 2.78 8.68
CA ILE A 119 0.92 2.96 7.22
C ILE A 119 0.58 1.62 6.58
N LEU A 120 -0.57 1.57 5.88
CA LEU A 120 -0.94 0.45 5.03
C LEU A 120 -0.25 0.61 3.67
N VAL A 121 0.52 -0.40 3.27
CA VAL A 121 1.41 -0.32 2.11
C VAL A 121 0.96 -1.30 1.02
N PRO A 122 0.86 -0.86 -0.25
CA PRO A 122 0.56 -1.79 -1.35
C PRO A 122 1.79 -2.66 -1.65
N ALA A 123 1.55 -3.90 -2.06
CA ALA A 123 2.62 -4.81 -2.45
C ALA A 123 2.19 -5.70 -3.63
N ILE A 124 3.09 -5.91 -4.57
CA ILE A 124 2.94 -6.94 -5.61
C ILE A 124 3.32 -8.30 -5.06
N GLY A 125 4.36 -8.34 -4.23
CA GLY A 125 4.82 -9.55 -3.54
C GLY A 125 5.36 -9.22 -2.16
N LEU A 126 5.29 -10.19 -1.26
CA LEU A 126 5.81 -10.07 0.10
C LEU A 126 6.48 -11.38 0.52
N SER A 127 7.69 -11.29 1.06
CA SER A 127 8.33 -12.44 1.70
C SER A 127 7.82 -12.63 3.12
N LYS A 128 7.98 -13.85 3.64
CA LYS A 128 7.66 -14.14 5.06
C LYS A 128 8.48 -13.29 6.05
N ASN A 129 9.64 -12.78 5.62
CA ASN A 129 10.51 -11.93 6.42
C ASN A 129 10.13 -10.44 6.31
N GLY A 130 9.04 -10.09 5.63
CA GLY A 130 8.58 -8.71 5.49
C GLY A 130 9.25 -7.92 4.36
N VAL A 131 10.08 -8.54 3.52
CA VAL A 131 10.65 -7.85 2.36
C VAL A 131 9.58 -7.70 1.29
N ARG A 132 9.34 -6.46 0.88
CA ARG A 132 8.27 -6.08 -0.04
C ARG A 132 8.78 -5.89 -1.47
N LEU A 133 8.07 -6.46 -2.42
CA LEU A 133 8.21 -6.17 -3.84
C LEU A 133 7.10 -5.19 -4.25
N GLY A 134 7.49 -3.96 -4.56
CA GLY A 134 6.59 -2.91 -5.05
C GLY A 134 6.61 -2.80 -6.58
N TYR A 135 5.94 -1.76 -7.10
CA TYR A 135 5.77 -1.51 -8.55
C TYR A 135 7.06 -1.08 -9.29
N GLY A 136 8.13 -0.78 -8.57
CA GLY A 136 9.44 -0.48 -9.16
C GLY A 136 9.82 1.00 -9.21
N HIS A 137 8.92 1.93 -8.88
CA HIS A 137 9.21 3.37 -8.87
C HIS A 137 9.97 3.83 -7.61
N GLY A 138 10.02 3.02 -6.54
CA GLY A 138 10.71 3.33 -5.31
C GLY A 138 10.05 4.39 -4.42
N TYR A 139 8.87 4.90 -4.78
CA TYR A 139 8.18 5.94 -4.01
C TYR A 139 7.94 5.57 -2.55
N TYR A 140 7.38 4.38 -2.31
CA TYR A 140 7.13 3.92 -0.95
C TYR A 140 8.43 3.62 -0.19
N ASP A 141 9.44 3.07 -0.85
CA ASP A 141 10.71 2.74 -0.17
C ASP A 141 11.42 4.01 0.31
N LYS A 142 11.42 5.07 -0.51
CA LYS A 142 11.93 6.39 -0.12
C LYS A 142 11.09 7.01 1.01
N PHE A 143 9.77 7.00 0.87
CA PHE A 143 8.87 7.59 1.87
C PHE A 143 8.95 6.89 3.23
N LEU A 144 9.05 5.56 3.24
CA LEU A 144 9.05 4.76 4.45
C LEU A 144 10.40 4.72 5.18
N ALA A 145 11.49 5.16 4.54
CA ALA A 145 12.84 5.01 5.06
C ALA A 145 13.05 5.70 6.42
N ASP A 146 12.44 6.86 6.62
CA ASP A 146 12.56 7.69 7.83
C ASP A 146 11.33 7.61 8.76
N LYS A 147 10.34 6.77 8.44
CA LYS A 147 9.08 6.69 9.22
C LYS A 147 9.19 5.68 10.35
N SER A 148 8.88 6.12 11.55
CA SER A 148 8.76 5.26 12.75
C SER A 148 7.43 4.50 12.83
N ALA A 149 6.45 4.83 11.98
CA ALA A 149 5.15 4.19 11.92
C ALA A 149 5.23 2.67 11.75
N THR A 150 4.27 1.93 12.29
CA THR A 150 4.08 0.52 11.97
C THR A 150 3.66 0.37 10.50
N LYS A 151 4.43 -0.38 9.72
CA LYS A 151 4.19 -0.61 8.29
C LYS A 151 3.50 -1.96 8.12
N ILE A 152 2.32 -1.99 7.51
CA ILE A 152 1.54 -3.21 7.28
C ILE A 152 1.27 -3.32 5.78
N ALA A 153 1.84 -4.33 5.14
CA ALA A 153 1.56 -4.64 3.73
C ALA A 153 0.32 -5.54 3.64
N LEU A 154 -0.62 -5.17 2.77
CA LEU A 154 -1.81 -5.96 2.49
C LEU A 154 -1.59 -6.77 1.20
N THR A 155 -1.65 -8.09 1.30
CA THR A 155 -1.47 -8.99 0.17
C THR A 155 -2.32 -10.25 0.28
N TYR A 156 -2.63 -10.86 -0.84
CA TYR A 156 -3.22 -12.20 -0.87
C TYR A 156 -2.15 -13.27 -0.65
N SER A 157 -2.55 -14.44 -0.16
CA SER A 157 -1.63 -15.56 0.10
C SER A 157 -0.80 -15.96 -1.13
N LYS A 158 -1.36 -15.87 -2.33
CA LYS A 158 -0.68 -16.16 -3.59
C LYS A 158 0.44 -15.17 -3.98
N GLN A 159 0.53 -14.04 -3.29
CA GLN A 159 1.60 -13.04 -3.46
C GLN A 159 2.75 -13.25 -2.46
N ILE A 160 2.66 -14.25 -1.58
CA ILE A 160 3.76 -14.60 -0.67
C ILE A 160 4.83 -15.36 -1.44
N ILE A 161 6.05 -14.86 -1.37
CA ILE A 161 7.21 -15.40 -2.11
C ILE A 161 8.32 -15.84 -1.17
N LYS A 162 9.22 -16.70 -1.69
CA LYS A 162 10.43 -17.08 -0.97
C LYS A 162 11.38 -15.86 -0.90
N SER A 163 11.96 -15.62 0.27
CA SER A 163 12.84 -14.46 0.49
C SER A 163 14.06 -14.44 -0.44
N CYS A 164 14.61 -15.61 -0.80
CA CYS A 164 15.77 -15.70 -1.67
C CYS A 164 15.58 -15.08 -3.06
N LEU A 165 14.35 -14.98 -3.56
CA LEU A 165 14.04 -14.34 -4.84
C LEU A 165 14.11 -12.80 -4.80
N LEU A 166 14.21 -12.19 -3.61
CA LEU A 166 14.25 -10.75 -3.43
C LEU A 166 15.66 -10.19 -3.14
N TYR A 167 16.61 -11.08 -2.75
CA TYR A 167 17.95 -10.69 -2.32
C TYR A 167 19.00 -10.64 -3.45
N THR A 168 18.61 -10.79 -4.71
CA THR A 168 19.54 -10.81 -5.86
C THR A 168 20.08 -9.41 -6.25
N SER A 169 19.83 -8.38 -5.46
CA SER A 169 20.43 -7.04 -5.60
C SER A 169 20.68 -6.42 -4.23
N PRO A 170 21.82 -5.76 -4.01
CA PRO A 170 22.01 -4.94 -2.81
C PRO A 170 20.89 -3.89 -2.75
N SER A 171 20.27 -3.81 -1.60
CA SER A 171 19.35 -2.69 -1.29
C SER A 171 20.15 -1.40 -1.26
N PRO A 172 19.66 -0.27 -1.78
CA PRO A 172 20.31 1.02 -1.61
C PRO A 172 20.20 1.54 -0.16
N ARG A 173 20.45 0.68 0.81
CA ARG A 173 20.40 0.98 2.25
C ARG A 173 21.75 0.77 2.93
N ASP A 174 22.84 0.90 2.18
CA ASP A 174 24.18 0.99 2.73
C ASP A 174 24.82 2.31 2.29
#